data_0533105fed0bd3bfff0e5e89d2fde4e2
#
_entry.id   0533105fed0bd3bfff0e5e89d2fde4e2
#
_cell.length_a   1.000
_cell.length_b   1.000
_cell.length_c   1.000
_cell.angle_alpha   90.00
_cell.angle_beta   90.00
_cell.angle_gamma   90.00
#
_symmetry.space_group_name_H-M   'P 1'
#
loop_
_entity.id
_entity.type
_entity.pdbx_description
1 polymer ?
#
loop_
_entity_poly.entity_id
_entity_poly.type
_entity_poly.pdbx_seq_one_letter_code
_entity_poly.pdbx_strand_id
1 'polypeptide(L)'
;VNKNDEDSVWTRTIDASQNKLKQFTKLWSVQTLTDLPDRLNNFWQWLIGTYWFIPTACVIVGILLAPLLVAIDQHFDRETVKEISFAFTGDDEAARAIMTAIAGAVLGVAGTTFSITIAVLSMASSQFGPRLLRNFLTDTPNQFVLGAFIGTFSYSLLVLKSIHKSDVAFGVPQLAVTFAIIMAIICALLLVYFVQHMVHAIQASHVIQNASNDAIANIYYWYNDRCDIQHQRDAEHHDIEQFQHWPAMPIYSPNSGYLQQIYLESLIALSQDYGGVVQMHVNLGNYVTDKNVIGYFYQRPASHPNNQQKTATPHLAVIPRAPDGLFWQRLAGCLRLEQRLAHSNDIAYSLGQMTEIAVRALSPGINDPKTAVNCVQSLTSCLSIMMRRQPPSPYHFHIPQSETNDSSENTIKQKRLAILALVTHIPKISDFINVSLGEIRRYAAADLMVLKALCQAMVSLNYARVNSAQQQTLLHELHLIQRAGEENLNYQELVDDLVAMCEQAKQFILDKDAQHKHFNYVSNFEADIRQALQTQSS
;
A
#
# COMPACT_ATOMS: atom_id res chain seq x y z
N VAL A 1 14.78 55.40 -42.51
CA VAL A 1 14.50 54.27 -41.64
C VAL A 1 13.37 53.50 -42.31
N ASN A 2 13.61 52.24 -42.68
CA ASN A 2 12.87 51.44 -43.61
C ASN A 2 11.67 50.76 -42.92
N LYS A 3 10.45 51.12 -43.31
CA LYS A 3 9.19 50.61 -42.74
C LYS A 3 8.99 49.09 -42.95
N ASN A 4 9.80 48.48 -43.80
CA ASN A 4 9.76 47.03 -44.10
C ASN A 4 10.47 46.14 -43.08
N ASP A 5 11.32 46.68 -42.19
CA ASP A 5 12.03 45.91 -41.18
C ASP A 5 11.22 45.71 -39.88
N GLU A 6 10.34 46.67 -39.54
CA GLU A 6 9.46 46.53 -38.36
C GLU A 6 8.35 45.50 -38.57
N ASP A 7 7.76 45.39 -39.76
CA ASP A 7 6.74 44.38 -40.06
C ASP A 7 7.30 42.94 -40.07
N SER A 8 8.58 42.77 -40.39
CA SER A 8 9.24 41.45 -40.37
C SER A 8 9.56 40.96 -38.94
N VAL A 9 9.80 41.87 -38.00
CA VAL A 9 10.07 41.55 -36.58
C VAL A 9 8.75 41.22 -35.88
N TRP A 10 7.68 41.93 -36.14
CA TRP A 10 6.35 41.67 -35.56
C TRP A 10 5.74 40.37 -36.05
N THR A 11 5.85 40.01 -37.32
CA THR A 11 5.39 38.72 -37.85
C THR A 11 6.16 37.56 -37.27
N ARG A 12 7.51 37.66 -37.13
CA ARG A 12 8.31 36.61 -36.47
C ARG A 12 7.97 36.44 -35.00
N THR A 13 7.63 37.50 -34.29
CA THR A 13 7.26 37.45 -32.87
C THR A 13 5.89 36.81 -32.66
N ILE A 14 4.94 37.09 -33.55
CA ILE A 14 3.59 36.52 -33.55
C ILE A 14 3.63 35.03 -33.92
N ASP A 15 4.41 34.65 -34.94
CA ASP A 15 4.61 33.24 -35.31
C ASP A 15 5.32 32.45 -34.22
N ALA A 16 6.31 33.02 -33.55
CA ALA A 16 6.98 32.41 -32.40
C ALA A 16 6.04 32.22 -31.20
N SER A 17 5.13 33.18 -30.94
CA SER A 17 4.14 33.10 -29.89
C SER A 17 3.01 32.11 -30.22
N GLN A 18 2.57 32.04 -31.46
CA GLN A 18 1.59 31.05 -31.91
C GLN A 18 2.15 29.64 -31.95
N ASN A 19 3.41 29.44 -32.31
CA ASN A 19 4.07 28.16 -32.22
C ASN A 19 4.29 27.71 -30.77
N LYS A 20 4.61 28.61 -29.84
CA LYS A 20 4.65 28.30 -28.41
C LYS A 20 3.26 27.94 -27.86
N LEU A 21 2.21 28.62 -28.27
CA LEU A 21 0.83 28.29 -27.89
C LEU A 21 0.38 26.95 -28.46
N LYS A 22 0.72 26.64 -29.73
CA LYS A 22 0.42 25.34 -30.34
C LYS A 22 1.24 24.19 -29.70
N GLN A 23 2.49 24.43 -29.29
CA GLN A 23 3.25 23.48 -28.49
C GLN A 23 2.67 23.31 -27.08
N PHE A 24 2.21 24.38 -26.44
CA PHE A 24 1.56 24.34 -25.12
C PHE A 24 0.23 23.58 -25.14
N THR A 25 -0.60 23.82 -26.15
CA THR A 25 -1.88 23.08 -26.32
C THR A 25 -1.68 21.63 -26.73
N LYS A 26 -0.65 21.30 -27.49
CA LYS A 26 -0.31 19.92 -27.88
C LYS A 26 0.29 19.12 -26.73
N LEU A 27 1.06 19.76 -25.85
CA LEU A 27 1.58 19.16 -24.62
C LEU A 27 0.48 18.92 -23.55
N TRP A 28 -0.53 19.81 -23.52
CA TRP A 28 -1.65 19.69 -22.57
C TRP A 28 -2.73 18.69 -23.02
N SER A 29 -2.96 18.54 -24.32
CA SER A 29 -4.05 17.72 -24.83
C SER A 29 -3.76 16.22 -24.93
N VAL A 30 -2.50 15.80 -25.06
CA VAL A 30 -2.15 14.36 -25.21
C VAL A 30 -1.82 13.71 -23.87
N GLN A 31 -1.08 14.38 -22.99
CA GLN A 31 -0.75 13.82 -21.67
C GLN A 31 -1.92 13.85 -20.68
N THR A 32 -2.85 14.83 -20.80
CA THR A 32 -4.01 14.91 -19.91
C THR A 32 -5.07 13.85 -20.20
N LEU A 33 -5.16 13.34 -21.42
CA LEU A 33 -6.16 12.31 -21.78
C LEU A 33 -5.72 10.88 -21.45
N THR A 34 -4.43 10.59 -21.49
CA THR A 34 -3.88 9.27 -21.09
C THR A 34 -3.79 9.10 -19.58
N ASP A 35 -3.56 10.18 -18.82
CA ASP A 35 -3.45 10.17 -17.36
C ASP A 35 -4.81 10.35 -16.63
N LEU A 36 -5.88 10.64 -17.36
CA LEU A 36 -7.22 10.84 -16.78
C LEU A 36 -7.75 9.63 -16.00
N PRO A 37 -7.65 8.40 -16.51
CA PRO A 37 -8.11 7.23 -15.76
C PRO A 37 -7.28 6.99 -14.49
N ASP A 38 -5.97 7.20 -14.53
CA ASP A 38 -5.10 7.03 -13.37
C ASP A 38 -5.30 8.13 -12.33
N ARG A 39 -5.49 9.37 -12.75
CA ARG A 39 -5.82 10.50 -11.85
C ARG A 39 -7.19 10.34 -11.21
N LEU A 40 -8.18 9.89 -11.98
CA LEU A 40 -9.52 9.59 -11.46
C LEU A 40 -9.49 8.42 -10.49
N ASN A 41 -8.75 7.35 -10.80
CA ASN A 41 -8.59 6.20 -9.92
C ASN A 41 -7.84 6.58 -8.62
N ASN A 42 -6.77 7.36 -8.72
CA ASN A 42 -6.04 7.88 -7.57
C ASN A 42 -6.88 8.83 -6.71
N PHE A 43 -7.68 9.70 -7.33
CA PHE A 43 -8.63 10.57 -6.64
C PHE A 43 -9.72 9.77 -5.94
N TRP A 44 -10.26 8.73 -6.60
CA TRP A 44 -11.28 7.85 -6.05
C TRP A 44 -10.74 7.03 -4.86
N GLN A 45 -9.53 6.48 -4.98
CA GLN A 45 -8.87 5.78 -3.89
C GLN A 45 -8.55 6.71 -2.72
N TRP A 46 -8.12 7.94 -2.98
CA TRP A 46 -7.93 8.95 -1.96
C TRP A 46 -9.25 9.29 -1.26
N LEU A 47 -10.33 9.44 -1.99
CA LEU A 47 -11.65 9.80 -1.49
C LEU A 47 -12.21 8.69 -0.58
N ILE A 48 -12.15 7.43 -1.04
CA ILE A 48 -12.58 6.25 -0.24
C ILE A 48 -11.67 6.05 0.98
N GLY A 49 -10.39 6.34 0.87
CA GLY A 49 -9.44 6.29 1.98
C GLY A 49 -9.62 7.38 3.03
N THR A 50 -10.59 8.29 2.85
CA THR A 50 -10.85 9.38 3.79
C THR A 50 -12.03 9.02 4.70
N TYR A 51 -11.85 9.09 6.01
CA TYR A 51 -12.84 8.68 7.01
C TYR A 51 -14.24 9.30 6.86
N TRP A 52 -14.34 10.52 6.36
CA TRP A 52 -15.61 11.27 6.26
C TRP A 52 -16.44 10.94 5.00
N PHE A 53 -15.86 10.34 3.97
CA PHE A 53 -16.52 10.20 2.66
C PHE A 53 -17.74 9.28 2.72
N ILE A 54 -17.59 8.06 3.24
CA ILE A 54 -18.68 7.09 3.34
C ILE A 54 -19.82 7.60 4.24
N PRO A 55 -19.55 8.11 5.46
CA PRO A 55 -20.59 8.71 6.29
C PRO A 55 -21.33 9.86 5.58
N THR A 56 -20.61 10.74 4.91
CA THR A 56 -21.24 11.88 4.18
C THR A 56 -22.09 11.37 3.01
N ALA A 57 -21.64 10.37 2.27
CA ALA A 57 -22.42 9.76 1.19
C ALA A 57 -23.74 9.17 1.74
N CYS A 58 -23.68 8.46 2.86
CA CYS A 58 -24.90 7.93 3.52
C CYS A 58 -25.87 9.05 3.94
N VAL A 59 -25.34 10.15 4.47
CA VAL A 59 -26.16 11.34 4.80
C VAL A 59 -26.84 11.93 3.57
N ILE A 60 -26.09 12.09 2.48
CA ILE A 60 -26.64 12.61 1.20
C ILE A 60 -27.73 11.66 0.68
N VAL A 61 -27.50 10.35 0.73
CA VAL A 61 -28.53 9.36 0.35
C VAL A 61 -29.78 9.51 1.21
N GLY A 62 -29.62 9.63 2.54
CA GLY A 62 -30.76 9.85 3.44
C GLY A 62 -31.53 11.14 3.13
N ILE A 63 -30.82 12.24 2.83
CA ILE A 63 -31.40 13.53 2.46
C ILE A 63 -32.18 13.43 1.15
N LEU A 64 -31.67 12.72 0.16
CA LEU A 64 -32.32 12.55 -1.16
C LEU A 64 -33.49 11.56 -1.10
N LEU A 65 -33.37 10.52 -0.31
CA LEU A 65 -34.38 9.46 -0.20
C LEU A 65 -35.65 9.93 0.51
N ALA A 66 -35.53 10.84 1.48
CA ALA A 66 -36.70 11.36 2.22
C ALA A 66 -37.73 12.06 1.29
N PRO A 67 -37.38 13.09 0.51
CA PRO A 67 -38.35 13.74 -0.39
C PRO A 67 -38.79 12.80 -1.52
N LEU A 68 -37.92 11.88 -1.96
CA LEU A 68 -38.26 10.90 -2.98
C LEU A 68 -39.39 9.98 -2.51
N LEU A 69 -39.26 9.38 -1.32
CA LEU A 69 -40.27 8.48 -0.77
C LEU A 69 -41.57 9.25 -0.42
N VAL A 70 -41.47 10.47 0.08
CA VAL A 70 -42.65 11.33 0.30
C VAL A 70 -43.36 11.65 -1.02
N ALA A 71 -42.64 11.93 -2.09
CA ALA A 71 -43.22 12.16 -3.41
C ALA A 71 -43.89 10.88 -3.99
N ILE A 72 -43.27 9.72 -3.80
CA ILE A 72 -43.83 8.42 -4.18
C ILE A 72 -45.13 8.17 -3.41
N ASP A 73 -45.14 8.41 -2.11
CA ASP A 73 -46.33 8.26 -1.25
C ASP A 73 -47.53 9.10 -1.74
N GLN A 74 -47.28 10.26 -2.35
CA GLN A 74 -48.33 11.10 -2.93
C GLN A 74 -48.97 10.55 -4.21
N HIS A 75 -48.29 9.60 -4.89
CA HIS A 75 -48.75 9.00 -6.14
C HIS A 75 -49.47 7.67 -5.92
N PHE A 76 -49.31 7.03 -4.75
CA PHE A 76 -49.99 5.78 -4.42
C PHE A 76 -51.30 6.01 -3.67
N ASP A 77 -52.40 5.29 -4.10
CA ASP A 77 -53.66 5.31 -3.39
C ASP A 77 -53.51 4.66 -2.01
N ARG A 78 -54.08 5.30 -1.00
CA ARG A 78 -54.07 4.85 0.41
C ARG A 78 -54.58 3.43 0.62
N GLU A 79 -55.49 2.95 -0.25
CA GLU A 79 -56.03 1.60 -0.15
C GLU A 79 -54.98 0.56 -0.52
N THR A 80 -54.18 0.81 -1.55
CA THR A 80 -53.07 -0.07 -1.98
C THR A 80 -51.97 -0.21 -0.91
N VAL A 81 -51.66 0.85 -0.16
CA VAL A 81 -50.66 0.82 0.93
C VAL A 81 -51.19 0.05 2.15
N LYS A 82 -52.50 0.07 2.43
CA LYS A 82 -53.11 -0.67 3.53
C LYS A 82 -53.12 -2.19 3.30
N GLU A 83 -53.04 -2.64 2.05
CA GLU A 83 -52.91 -4.07 1.73
C GLU A 83 -51.53 -4.63 2.12
N ILE A 84 -50.52 -3.78 2.30
CA ILE A 84 -49.18 -4.18 2.78
C ILE A 84 -49.28 -4.37 4.30
N SER A 85 -49.38 -5.58 4.75
CA SER A 85 -49.68 -6.00 6.15
C SER A 85 -48.76 -5.36 7.24
N PHE A 86 -47.59 -4.85 6.88
CA PHE A 86 -46.65 -4.23 7.81
C PHE A 86 -46.44 -2.71 7.58
N ALA A 87 -47.24 -2.11 6.66
CA ALA A 87 -47.17 -0.67 6.44
C ALA A 87 -47.75 0.09 7.65
N PHE A 88 -47.14 1.24 7.98
CA PHE A 88 -47.61 2.12 9.01
C PHE A 88 -49.00 2.68 8.61
N THR A 89 -50.01 2.47 9.47
CA THR A 89 -51.40 2.91 9.25
C THR A 89 -51.91 3.88 10.32
N GLY A 90 -51.01 4.45 11.13
CA GLY A 90 -51.33 5.37 12.20
C GLY A 90 -51.66 6.80 11.73
N ASP A 91 -52.09 7.63 12.66
CA ASP A 91 -52.38 9.04 12.47
C ASP A 91 -51.10 9.92 12.48
N ASP A 92 -51.27 11.24 12.25
CA ASP A 92 -50.17 12.21 12.21
C ASP A 92 -49.39 12.27 13.55
N GLU A 93 -50.08 12.12 14.68
CA GLU A 93 -49.47 12.21 16.00
C GLU A 93 -48.60 10.99 16.28
N ALA A 94 -49.08 9.79 15.94
CA ALA A 94 -48.29 8.54 16.03
C ALA A 94 -47.09 8.56 15.09
N ALA A 95 -47.24 9.03 13.84
CA ALA A 95 -46.15 9.16 12.91
C ALA A 95 -45.06 10.11 13.44
N ARG A 96 -45.42 11.28 13.95
CA ARG A 96 -44.48 12.24 14.56
C ARG A 96 -43.78 11.66 15.80
N ALA A 97 -44.52 10.97 16.65
CA ALA A 97 -43.94 10.32 17.82
C ALA A 97 -42.89 9.28 17.45
N ILE A 98 -43.20 8.40 16.47
CA ILE A 98 -42.26 7.38 15.95
C ILE A 98 -41.05 8.03 15.31
N MET A 99 -41.22 8.99 14.39
CA MET A 99 -40.11 9.65 13.73
C MET A 99 -39.19 10.39 14.71
N THR A 100 -39.76 11.05 15.71
CA THR A 100 -38.99 11.74 16.78
C THR A 100 -38.21 10.72 17.63
N ALA A 101 -38.86 9.60 17.98
CA ALA A 101 -38.20 8.53 18.73
C ALA A 101 -37.04 7.91 17.96
N ILE A 102 -37.24 7.60 16.65
CA ILE A 102 -36.20 7.04 15.79
C ILE A 102 -35.05 8.03 15.65
N ALA A 103 -35.32 9.31 15.33
CA ALA A 103 -34.30 10.32 15.18
C ALA A 103 -33.46 10.48 16.47
N GLY A 104 -34.11 10.59 17.62
CA GLY A 104 -33.45 10.74 18.92
C GLY A 104 -32.60 9.51 19.30
N ALA A 105 -33.19 8.33 19.16
CA ALA A 105 -32.50 7.06 19.49
C ALA A 105 -31.28 6.83 18.59
N VAL A 106 -31.43 6.97 17.26
CA VAL A 106 -30.35 6.71 16.30
C VAL A 106 -29.21 7.73 16.44
N LEU A 107 -29.52 9.02 16.70
CA LEU A 107 -28.49 10.01 16.98
C LEU A 107 -27.72 9.70 18.28
N GLY A 108 -28.43 9.27 19.34
CA GLY A 108 -27.80 8.84 20.59
C GLY A 108 -26.84 7.66 20.38
N VAL A 109 -27.28 6.65 19.61
CA VAL A 109 -26.44 5.50 19.25
C VAL A 109 -25.25 5.92 18.38
N ALA A 110 -25.43 6.83 17.42
CA ALA A 110 -24.32 7.35 16.60
C ALA A 110 -23.25 8.01 17.48
N GLY A 111 -23.65 8.82 18.46
CA GLY A 111 -22.74 9.48 19.40
C GLY A 111 -21.96 8.50 20.26
N THR A 112 -22.60 7.46 20.79
CA THR A 112 -21.93 6.41 21.58
C THR A 112 -21.00 5.56 20.70
N THR A 113 -21.41 5.19 19.50
CA THR A 113 -20.58 4.47 18.52
C THR A 113 -19.32 5.26 18.16
N PHE A 114 -19.45 6.55 17.90
CA PHE A 114 -18.32 7.43 17.64
C PHE A 114 -17.37 7.52 18.84
N SER A 115 -17.90 7.65 20.06
CA SER A 115 -17.10 7.70 21.29
C SER A 115 -16.32 6.40 21.50
N ILE A 116 -16.95 5.25 21.28
CA ILE A 116 -16.28 3.94 21.36
C ILE A 116 -15.19 3.84 20.30
N THR A 117 -15.45 4.26 19.06
CA THR A 117 -14.45 4.27 17.98
C THR A 117 -13.22 5.09 18.36
N ILE A 118 -13.39 6.29 18.93
CA ILE A 118 -12.27 7.12 19.39
C ILE A 118 -11.50 6.47 20.54
N ALA A 119 -12.19 5.86 21.49
CA ALA A 119 -11.55 5.15 22.61
C ALA A 119 -10.71 3.97 22.11
N VAL A 120 -11.26 3.15 21.21
CA VAL A 120 -10.57 2.03 20.56
C VAL A 120 -9.35 2.51 19.78
N LEU A 121 -9.50 3.59 19.00
CA LEU A 121 -8.41 4.18 18.24
C LEU A 121 -7.27 4.67 19.14
N SER A 122 -7.60 5.30 20.27
CA SER A 122 -6.62 5.74 21.27
C SER A 122 -5.88 4.55 21.89
N MET A 123 -6.61 3.48 22.22
CA MET A 123 -6.02 2.26 22.77
C MET A 123 -5.13 1.55 21.73
N ALA A 124 -5.60 1.41 20.50
CA ALA A 124 -4.83 0.82 19.41
C ALA A 124 -3.53 1.61 19.11
N SER A 125 -3.59 2.94 19.16
CA SER A 125 -2.42 3.81 19.00
C SER A 125 -1.37 3.59 20.09
N SER A 126 -1.81 3.40 21.33
CA SER A 126 -0.88 3.16 22.46
C SER A 126 -0.26 1.76 22.41
N GLN A 127 -1.02 0.75 22.02
CA GLN A 127 -0.56 -0.65 22.01
C GLN A 127 0.22 -1.02 20.75
N PHE A 128 -0.26 -0.63 19.55
CA PHE A 128 0.28 -1.10 18.27
C PHE A 128 1.10 -0.07 17.52
N GLY A 129 1.01 1.20 17.86
CA GLY A 129 1.78 2.27 17.23
C GLY A 129 0.99 3.13 16.24
N PRO A 130 1.51 4.33 15.94
CA PRO A 130 0.82 5.31 15.10
C PRO A 130 0.73 4.89 13.62
N ARG A 131 1.57 3.99 13.14
CA ARG A 131 1.52 3.51 11.75
C ARG A 131 0.24 2.72 11.46
N LEU A 132 -0.26 1.98 12.45
CA LEU A 132 -1.46 1.15 12.34
C LEU A 132 -2.77 1.94 12.50
N LEU A 133 -2.71 3.16 13.04
CA LEU A 133 -3.87 4.04 13.18
C LEU A 133 -4.63 4.24 11.87
N ARG A 134 -3.91 4.33 10.77
CA ARG A 134 -4.52 4.52 9.45
C ARG A 134 -5.42 3.35 9.06
N ASN A 135 -5.02 2.11 9.35
CA ASN A 135 -5.82 0.92 9.03
C ASN A 135 -7.17 0.96 9.75
N PHE A 136 -7.21 1.44 11.00
CA PHE A 136 -8.45 1.64 11.75
C PHE A 136 -9.30 2.81 11.23
N LEU A 137 -8.66 3.89 10.74
CA LEU A 137 -9.36 5.04 10.17
C LEU A 137 -9.97 4.74 8.80
N THR A 138 -9.34 3.86 8.01
CA THR A 138 -9.84 3.44 6.70
C THR A 138 -10.79 2.25 6.76
N ASP A 139 -11.14 1.79 7.97
CA ASP A 139 -12.04 0.65 8.17
C ASP A 139 -13.45 0.97 7.64
N THR A 140 -13.74 0.46 6.47
CA THR A 140 -14.99 0.69 5.73
C THR A 140 -16.26 0.26 6.50
N PRO A 141 -16.30 -0.92 7.16
CA PRO A 141 -17.45 -1.31 7.99
C PRO A 141 -17.82 -0.29 9.04
N ASN A 142 -16.83 0.24 9.77
CA ASN A 142 -17.04 1.23 10.81
C ASN A 142 -17.59 2.56 10.26
N GLN A 143 -17.03 3.03 9.14
CA GLN A 143 -17.51 4.22 8.44
C GLN A 143 -18.95 4.05 7.95
N PHE A 144 -19.30 2.87 7.43
CA PHE A 144 -20.64 2.55 6.94
C PHE A 144 -21.67 2.53 8.07
N VAL A 145 -21.36 1.90 9.21
CA VAL A 145 -22.25 1.85 10.37
C VAL A 145 -22.55 3.25 10.89
N LEU A 146 -21.52 4.07 11.07
CA LEU A 146 -21.68 5.47 11.48
C LEU A 146 -22.50 6.26 10.46
N GLY A 147 -22.21 6.06 9.16
CA GLY A 147 -22.94 6.69 8.07
C GLY A 147 -24.42 6.30 8.03
N ALA A 148 -24.73 5.02 8.24
CA ALA A 148 -26.10 4.53 8.30
C ALA A 148 -26.90 5.18 9.46
N PHE A 149 -26.28 5.34 10.63
CA PHE A 149 -26.94 6.01 11.76
C PHE A 149 -27.21 7.48 11.44
N ILE A 150 -26.21 8.24 11.00
CA ILE A 150 -26.39 9.68 10.70
C ILE A 150 -27.31 9.86 9.49
N GLY A 151 -27.24 8.98 8.47
CA GLY A 151 -28.13 8.98 7.32
C GLY A 151 -29.59 8.73 7.70
N THR A 152 -29.85 7.74 8.57
CA THR A 152 -31.20 7.45 9.10
C THR A 152 -31.73 8.60 9.93
N PHE A 153 -30.90 9.22 10.76
CA PHE A 153 -31.26 10.43 11.50
C PHE A 153 -31.68 11.56 10.55
N SER A 154 -30.85 11.87 9.53
CA SER A 154 -31.12 12.92 8.55
C SER A 154 -32.41 12.64 7.76
N TYR A 155 -32.62 11.39 7.34
CA TYR A 155 -33.83 10.93 6.70
C TYR A 155 -35.07 11.17 7.59
N SER A 156 -34.99 10.72 8.86
CA SER A 156 -36.09 10.85 9.82
C SER A 156 -36.48 12.29 10.09
N LEU A 157 -35.51 13.21 10.19
CA LEU A 157 -35.80 14.65 10.34
C LEU A 157 -36.51 15.25 9.14
N LEU A 158 -36.13 14.85 7.90
CA LEU A 158 -36.76 15.37 6.69
C LEU A 158 -38.18 14.83 6.51
N VAL A 159 -38.38 13.55 6.80
CA VAL A 159 -39.76 12.98 6.82
C VAL A 159 -40.61 13.63 7.90
N LEU A 160 -40.06 13.84 9.10
CA LEU A 160 -40.76 14.55 10.20
C LEU A 160 -41.20 15.97 9.78
N LYS A 161 -40.33 16.68 9.02
CA LYS A 161 -40.67 18.00 8.46
C LYS A 161 -41.84 17.93 7.48
N SER A 162 -41.99 16.85 6.71
CA SER A 162 -43.08 16.71 5.73
C SER A 162 -44.44 16.36 6.33
N ILE A 163 -44.49 15.90 7.61
CA ILE A 163 -45.74 15.60 8.31
C ILE A 163 -46.36 16.92 8.83
N HIS A 164 -47.33 17.50 8.11
CA HIS A 164 -48.01 18.75 8.49
C HIS A 164 -49.34 18.49 9.16
N LYS A 165 -49.66 19.31 10.16
CA LYS A 165 -50.91 19.20 10.95
C LYS A 165 -52.20 19.64 10.24
N SER A 166 -52.11 20.25 9.05
CA SER A 166 -53.25 21.08 8.55
C SER A 166 -53.70 20.77 7.12
N ASP A 167 -52.99 20.01 6.32
CA ASP A 167 -53.43 19.80 4.96
C ASP A 167 -54.12 18.44 4.79
N VAL A 168 -55.44 18.52 4.81
CA VAL A 168 -56.34 17.37 4.62
C VAL A 168 -56.13 16.65 3.27
N ALA A 169 -55.41 17.31 2.34
CA ALA A 169 -55.22 16.79 0.99
C ALA A 169 -54.09 15.72 0.90
N PHE A 170 -53.06 15.78 1.72
CA PHE A 170 -51.87 14.93 1.51
C PHE A 170 -51.62 13.87 2.61
N GLY A 171 -52.23 13.99 3.80
CA GLY A 171 -52.15 13.00 4.89
C GLY A 171 -50.72 12.56 5.27
N VAL A 172 -50.62 11.52 6.10
CA VAL A 172 -49.35 10.94 6.57
C VAL A 172 -48.62 10.20 5.42
N PRO A 173 -47.34 10.41 5.19
CA PRO A 173 -46.55 9.63 4.22
C PRO A 173 -46.23 8.22 4.79
N GLN A 174 -47.16 7.27 4.60
CA GLN A 174 -47.16 5.95 5.23
C GLN A 174 -45.94 5.10 4.83
N LEU A 175 -45.56 5.12 3.55
CA LEU A 175 -44.39 4.40 3.03
C LEU A 175 -43.09 4.97 3.58
N ALA A 176 -42.97 6.31 3.66
CA ALA A 176 -41.78 6.96 4.19
C ALA A 176 -41.59 6.64 5.70
N VAL A 177 -42.69 6.63 6.47
CA VAL A 177 -42.63 6.25 7.90
C VAL A 177 -42.31 4.76 8.06
N THR A 178 -42.90 3.90 7.26
CA THR A 178 -42.59 2.45 7.26
C THR A 178 -41.13 2.19 6.94
N PHE A 179 -40.58 2.89 5.96
CA PHE A 179 -39.17 2.78 5.61
C PHE A 179 -38.26 3.25 6.76
N ALA A 180 -38.62 4.32 7.49
CA ALA A 180 -37.87 4.75 8.67
C ALA A 180 -37.83 3.68 9.76
N ILE A 181 -38.95 2.98 10.00
CA ILE A 181 -39.02 1.87 10.96
C ILE A 181 -38.08 0.74 10.55
N ILE A 182 -38.09 0.36 9.26
CA ILE A 182 -37.21 -0.67 8.73
C ILE A 182 -35.74 -0.25 8.90
N MET A 183 -35.41 1.01 8.56
CA MET A 183 -34.06 1.56 8.75
C MET A 183 -33.65 1.56 10.21
N ALA A 184 -34.55 1.87 11.15
CA ALA A 184 -34.26 1.81 12.57
C ALA A 184 -33.95 0.38 13.05
N ILE A 185 -34.68 -0.62 12.54
CA ILE A 185 -34.40 -2.04 12.81
C ILE A 185 -33.03 -2.44 12.26
N ILE A 186 -32.72 -2.02 11.02
CA ILE A 186 -31.40 -2.26 10.42
C ILE A 186 -30.31 -1.58 11.25
N CYS A 187 -30.50 -0.35 11.72
CA CYS A 187 -29.58 0.33 12.62
C CYS A 187 -29.34 -0.45 13.93
N ALA A 188 -30.39 -1.05 14.52
CA ALA A 188 -30.22 -1.90 15.69
C ALA A 188 -29.37 -3.14 15.42
N LEU A 189 -29.55 -3.80 14.25
CA LEU A 189 -28.73 -4.93 13.83
C LEU A 189 -27.28 -4.49 13.54
N LEU A 190 -27.10 -3.33 12.91
CA LEU A 190 -25.78 -2.74 12.66
C LEU A 190 -25.04 -2.38 13.95
N LEU A 191 -25.74 -2.00 15.01
CA LEU A 191 -25.14 -1.78 16.33
C LEU A 191 -24.54 -3.07 16.90
N VAL A 192 -25.28 -4.19 16.81
CA VAL A 192 -24.76 -5.50 17.26
C VAL A 192 -23.54 -5.90 16.44
N TYR A 193 -23.63 -5.77 15.12
CA TYR A 193 -22.50 -6.01 14.22
C TYR A 193 -21.29 -5.15 14.57
N PHE A 194 -21.49 -3.84 14.81
CA PHE A 194 -20.42 -2.90 15.17
C PHE A 194 -19.68 -3.33 16.43
N VAL A 195 -20.40 -3.72 17.49
CA VAL A 195 -19.76 -4.17 18.73
C VAL A 195 -18.89 -5.39 18.47
N GLN A 196 -19.40 -6.38 17.75
CA GLN A 196 -18.63 -7.57 17.42
C GLN A 196 -17.42 -7.24 16.54
N HIS A 197 -17.58 -6.39 15.53
CA HIS A 197 -16.51 -5.96 14.65
C HIS A 197 -15.39 -5.24 15.42
N MET A 198 -15.74 -4.33 16.32
CA MET A 198 -14.78 -3.61 17.15
C MET A 198 -13.97 -4.54 18.07
N VAL A 199 -14.59 -5.54 18.69
CA VAL A 199 -13.88 -6.52 19.51
C VAL A 199 -12.83 -7.29 18.70
N HIS A 200 -13.15 -7.67 17.46
CA HIS A 200 -12.19 -8.37 16.59
C HIS A 200 -11.08 -7.43 16.08
N ALA A 201 -11.42 -6.19 15.76
CA ALA A 201 -10.47 -5.22 15.22
C ALA A 201 -9.32 -4.89 16.21
N ILE A 202 -9.54 -5.02 17.52
CA ILE A 202 -8.55 -4.72 18.57
C ILE A 202 -7.60 -5.92 18.83
N GLN A 203 -7.98 -7.13 18.43
CA GLN A 203 -7.17 -8.32 18.71
C GLN A 203 -5.82 -8.24 18.02
N ALA A 204 -4.72 -8.38 18.78
CA ALA A 204 -3.35 -8.32 18.25
C ALA A 204 -3.14 -9.32 17.11
N SER A 205 -3.69 -10.53 17.22
CA SER A 205 -3.60 -11.55 16.18
C SER A 205 -4.23 -11.11 14.86
N HIS A 206 -5.37 -10.41 14.90
CA HIS A 206 -6.05 -9.89 13.71
C HIS A 206 -5.25 -8.75 13.06
N VAL A 207 -4.70 -7.86 13.87
CA VAL A 207 -3.86 -6.74 13.39
C VAL A 207 -2.59 -7.27 12.72
N ILE A 208 -1.91 -8.26 13.33
CA ILE A 208 -0.74 -8.93 12.77
C ILE A 208 -1.09 -9.64 11.47
N GLN A 209 -2.22 -10.35 11.42
CA GLN A 209 -2.66 -11.06 10.21
C GLN A 209 -2.95 -10.09 9.06
N ASN A 210 -3.58 -8.95 9.31
CA ASN A 210 -3.83 -7.95 8.28
C ASN A 210 -2.52 -7.35 7.75
N ALA A 211 -1.59 -6.99 8.64
CA ALA A 211 -0.27 -6.52 8.24
C ALA A 211 0.52 -7.59 7.43
N SER A 212 0.38 -8.85 7.79
CA SER A 212 0.96 -9.98 7.05
C SER A 212 0.34 -10.13 5.66
N ASN A 213 -0.99 -10.03 5.54
CA ASN A 213 -1.69 -10.09 4.25
C ASN A 213 -1.26 -8.95 3.32
N ASP A 214 -1.12 -7.72 3.86
CA ASP A 214 -0.63 -6.56 3.11
C ASP A 214 0.82 -6.80 2.64
N ALA A 215 1.69 -7.33 3.52
CA ALA A 215 3.06 -7.67 3.15
C ALA A 215 3.11 -8.74 2.04
N ILE A 216 2.30 -9.78 2.15
CA ILE A 216 2.20 -10.85 1.15
C ILE A 216 1.69 -10.30 -0.18
N ALA A 217 0.65 -9.46 -0.18
CA ALA A 217 0.15 -8.81 -1.39
C ALA A 217 1.23 -7.97 -2.08
N ASN A 218 2.01 -7.19 -1.31
CA ASN A 218 3.12 -6.41 -1.82
C ASN A 218 4.26 -7.29 -2.36
N ILE A 219 4.55 -8.42 -1.71
CA ILE A 219 5.53 -9.39 -2.21
C ILE A 219 5.07 -9.97 -3.55
N TYR A 220 3.79 -10.36 -3.69
CA TYR A 220 3.24 -10.84 -4.96
C TYR A 220 3.24 -9.78 -6.06
N TYR A 221 3.06 -8.52 -5.72
CA TYR A 221 3.09 -7.42 -6.67
C TYR A 221 4.50 -7.17 -7.24
N TRP A 222 5.54 -7.22 -6.39
CA TRP A 222 6.90 -6.88 -6.77
C TRP A 222 7.75 -8.07 -7.22
N TYR A 223 7.52 -9.26 -6.64
CA TYR A 223 8.33 -10.46 -6.87
C TYR A 223 7.59 -11.44 -7.78
N ASN A 224 8.12 -11.64 -8.97
CA ASN A 224 7.54 -12.55 -9.97
C ASN A 224 7.74 -14.03 -9.59
N ASP A 225 6.89 -14.92 -10.12
CA ASP A 225 7.13 -16.34 -10.07
C ASP A 225 8.34 -16.73 -10.95
N ARG A 226 9.09 -17.72 -10.53
CA ARG A 226 10.32 -18.16 -11.23
C ARG A 226 10.10 -18.64 -12.66
N CYS A 227 8.87 -18.98 -13.02
CA CYS A 227 8.54 -19.52 -14.33
C CYS A 227 8.57 -18.50 -15.47
N ASP A 228 8.48 -17.19 -15.19
CA ASP A 228 8.33 -16.13 -16.20
C ASP A 228 9.67 -15.61 -16.79
N ILE A 229 10.81 -16.20 -16.43
CA ILE A 229 12.14 -15.61 -16.63
C ILE A 229 12.74 -15.84 -18.00
N GLN A 230 12.20 -16.71 -18.82
CA GLN A 230 12.87 -17.07 -20.08
C GLN A 230 12.94 -15.92 -21.09
N HIS A 231 12.10 -14.87 -20.94
CA HIS A 231 12.04 -13.76 -21.90
C HIS A 231 12.92 -12.54 -21.57
N GLN A 232 13.44 -12.41 -20.34
CA GLN A 232 14.27 -11.26 -19.95
C GLN A 232 15.80 -11.49 -20.11
N ARG A 233 16.25 -12.72 -20.31
CA ARG A 233 17.69 -13.04 -20.38
C ARG A 233 18.39 -12.65 -21.68
N ASP A 234 17.65 -12.29 -22.71
CA ASP A 234 18.20 -11.97 -24.04
C ASP A 234 18.42 -10.47 -24.30
N ALA A 235 18.14 -9.60 -23.32
CA ALA A 235 18.49 -8.18 -23.40
C ALA A 235 20.00 -8.02 -23.21
N GLU A 236 20.65 -7.34 -24.14
CA GLU A 236 22.10 -7.26 -24.24
C GLU A 236 22.77 -6.81 -22.94
N HIS A 237 23.59 -7.67 -22.36
CA HIS A 237 24.46 -7.39 -21.22
C HIS A 237 25.44 -6.22 -21.47
N HIS A 238 25.63 -5.82 -22.71
CA HIS A 238 26.63 -4.83 -23.13
C HIS A 238 26.38 -3.43 -22.51
N ASP A 239 25.14 -2.96 -22.51
CA ASP A 239 24.81 -1.66 -21.89
C ASP A 239 24.95 -1.69 -20.37
N ILE A 240 24.68 -2.85 -19.74
CA ILE A 240 24.73 -3.02 -18.27
C ILE A 240 26.16 -2.87 -17.75
N GLU A 241 27.16 -3.36 -18.49
CA GLU A 241 28.56 -3.30 -18.07
C GLU A 241 29.21 -1.94 -18.35
N GLN A 242 28.71 -1.21 -19.33
CA GLN A 242 29.38 0.00 -19.84
C GLN A 242 28.79 1.32 -19.35
N PHE A 243 27.49 1.39 -18.97
CA PHE A 243 26.86 2.67 -18.64
C PHE A 243 27.53 3.38 -17.47
N GLN A 244 28.14 2.66 -16.53
CA GLN A 244 28.84 3.25 -15.36
C GLN A 244 30.09 4.05 -15.76
N HIS A 245 30.62 3.85 -16.98
CA HIS A 245 31.77 4.59 -17.52
C HIS A 245 31.36 5.83 -18.32
N TRP A 246 30.05 6.07 -18.49
CA TRP A 246 29.56 7.23 -19.21
C TRP A 246 29.59 8.49 -18.34
N PRO A 247 29.60 9.68 -18.96
CA PRO A 247 29.50 10.94 -18.20
C PRO A 247 28.27 10.94 -17.31
N ALA A 248 28.48 11.12 -16.00
CA ALA A 248 27.44 11.05 -14.98
C ALA A 248 27.13 12.46 -14.45
N MET A 249 25.84 12.77 -14.32
CA MET A 249 25.34 13.98 -13.67
C MET A 249 24.51 13.61 -12.46
N PRO A 250 24.76 14.20 -11.27
CA PRO A 250 23.99 13.90 -10.06
C PRO A 250 22.56 14.40 -10.18
N ILE A 251 21.63 13.55 -9.74
CA ILE A 251 20.21 13.87 -9.59
C ILE A 251 19.97 14.26 -8.15
N TYR A 252 19.51 15.48 -7.94
CA TYR A 252 19.20 16.01 -6.62
C TYR A 252 17.71 15.86 -6.29
N SER A 253 17.42 15.65 -5.01
CA SER A 253 16.05 15.65 -4.53
C SER A 253 15.43 17.05 -4.70
N PRO A 254 14.23 17.15 -5.28
CA PRO A 254 13.56 18.44 -5.46
C PRO A 254 13.06 19.06 -4.14
N ASN A 255 12.77 18.23 -3.14
CA ASN A 255 12.26 18.61 -1.83
C ASN A 255 12.68 17.61 -0.76
N SER A 256 12.49 17.96 0.52
CA SER A 256 12.63 17.02 1.63
C SER A 256 11.34 16.23 1.84
N GLY A 257 11.46 14.93 2.09
CA GLY A 257 10.32 14.05 2.36
C GLY A 257 10.63 12.58 2.17
N TYR A 258 9.63 11.74 2.41
CA TYR A 258 9.69 10.31 2.12
C TYR A 258 9.35 10.06 0.64
N LEU A 259 10.14 9.25 -0.04
CA LEU A 259 9.88 8.84 -1.42
C LEU A 259 8.73 7.82 -1.41
N GLN A 260 7.54 8.29 -1.83
CA GLN A 260 6.31 7.49 -1.82
C GLN A 260 6.13 6.68 -3.09
N GLN A 261 6.48 7.28 -4.22
CA GLN A 261 6.24 6.67 -5.53
C GLN A 261 7.29 7.13 -6.53
N ILE A 262 7.71 6.18 -7.37
CA ILE A 262 8.53 6.40 -8.56
C ILE A 262 7.69 6.00 -9.77
N TYR A 263 7.44 6.94 -10.66
CA TYR A 263 6.74 6.68 -11.92
C TYR A 263 7.73 6.12 -12.95
N LEU A 264 7.92 4.79 -12.93
CA LEU A 264 8.95 4.09 -13.72
C LEU A 264 8.82 4.37 -15.21
N GLU A 265 7.62 4.31 -15.78
CA GLU A 265 7.37 4.56 -17.21
C GLU A 265 7.76 5.99 -17.61
N SER A 266 7.44 6.97 -16.76
CA SER A 266 7.81 8.37 -16.99
C SER A 266 9.32 8.58 -16.92
N LEU A 267 10.03 7.89 -16.01
CA LEU A 267 11.49 7.93 -15.94
C LEU A 267 12.15 7.25 -17.14
N ILE A 268 11.60 6.13 -17.60
CA ILE A 268 12.05 5.44 -18.80
C ILE A 268 11.88 6.36 -20.03
N ALA A 269 10.71 6.98 -20.19
CA ALA A 269 10.45 7.93 -21.26
C ALA A 269 11.39 9.15 -21.20
N LEU A 270 11.64 9.69 -20.01
CA LEU A 270 12.60 10.78 -19.81
C LEU A 270 14.03 10.38 -20.25
N SER A 271 14.48 9.19 -19.83
CA SER A 271 15.79 8.66 -20.21
C SER A 271 15.95 8.51 -21.72
N GLN A 272 14.87 8.11 -22.41
CA GLN A 272 14.84 7.99 -23.86
C GLN A 272 14.96 9.32 -24.56
N ASP A 273 14.14 10.31 -24.14
CA ASP A 273 14.10 11.63 -24.75
C ASP A 273 15.47 12.34 -24.69
N TYR A 274 16.25 12.04 -23.64
CA TYR A 274 17.59 12.62 -23.44
C TYR A 274 18.74 11.68 -23.82
N GLY A 275 18.44 10.46 -24.26
CA GLY A 275 19.43 9.51 -24.77
C GLY A 275 20.43 9.03 -23.72
N GLY A 276 19.97 8.71 -22.50
CA GLY A 276 20.82 8.28 -21.40
C GLY A 276 20.22 7.17 -20.55
N VAL A 277 20.79 6.98 -19.36
CA VAL A 277 20.33 6.02 -18.34
C VAL A 277 20.18 6.76 -17.02
N VAL A 278 19.02 6.66 -16.38
CA VAL A 278 18.82 7.12 -15.00
C VAL A 278 19.16 5.97 -14.06
N GLN A 279 20.01 6.21 -13.06
CA GLN A 279 20.24 5.28 -11.95
C GLN A 279 19.75 5.90 -10.66
N MET A 280 18.79 5.24 -9.99
CA MET A 280 18.27 5.65 -8.69
C MET A 280 19.01 4.91 -7.57
N HIS A 281 19.43 5.65 -6.53
CA HIS A 281 20.12 5.10 -5.35
C HIS A 281 19.24 5.03 -4.12
N VAL A 282 18.02 5.55 -4.22
CA VAL A 282 17.04 5.60 -3.13
C VAL A 282 15.89 4.66 -3.41
N ASN A 283 15.36 4.07 -2.34
CA ASN A 283 14.20 3.18 -2.38
C ASN A 283 12.92 3.90 -1.96
N LEU A 284 11.78 3.29 -2.30
CA LEU A 284 10.51 3.67 -1.71
C LEU A 284 10.63 3.63 -0.18
N GLY A 285 10.00 4.58 0.49
CA GLY A 285 10.04 4.71 1.94
C GLY A 285 11.30 5.40 2.51
N ASN A 286 12.35 5.65 1.71
CA ASN A 286 13.50 6.41 2.18
C ASN A 286 13.15 7.89 2.39
N TYR A 287 13.63 8.46 3.49
CA TYR A 287 13.59 9.90 3.71
C TYR A 287 14.79 10.56 3.02
N VAL A 288 14.51 11.54 2.18
CA VAL A 288 15.51 12.33 1.48
C VAL A 288 15.39 13.79 1.88
N THR A 289 16.51 14.50 1.94
CA THR A 289 16.53 15.93 2.21
C THR A 289 16.68 16.71 0.91
N ASP A 290 16.24 17.96 0.92
CA ASP A 290 16.42 18.87 -0.21
C ASP A 290 17.91 18.88 -0.65
N LYS A 291 18.12 18.83 -1.96
CA LYS A 291 19.45 18.77 -2.61
C LYS A 291 20.29 17.53 -2.28
N ASN A 292 19.75 16.52 -1.61
CA ASN A 292 20.46 15.26 -1.46
C ASN A 292 20.56 14.55 -2.83
N VAL A 293 21.69 13.93 -3.09
CA VAL A 293 21.85 13.13 -4.32
C VAL A 293 21.05 11.85 -4.18
N ILE A 294 20.04 11.69 -5.04
CA ILE A 294 19.14 10.54 -5.04
C ILE A 294 19.42 9.55 -6.17
N GLY A 295 20.31 9.93 -7.09
CA GLY A 295 20.71 9.11 -8.23
C GLY A 295 21.65 9.84 -9.16
N TYR A 296 21.88 9.25 -10.33
CA TYR A 296 22.69 9.81 -11.40
C TYR A 296 22.01 9.61 -12.75
N PHE A 297 22.18 10.61 -13.63
CA PHE A 297 21.88 10.47 -15.05
C PHE A 297 23.19 10.26 -15.81
N TYR A 298 23.28 9.14 -16.53
CA TYR A 298 24.42 8.78 -17.36
C TYR A 298 24.09 9.07 -18.81
N GLN A 299 24.84 9.98 -19.42
CA GLN A 299 24.62 10.36 -20.82
C GLN A 299 25.31 9.37 -21.76
N ARG A 300 24.54 8.77 -22.67
CA ARG A 300 25.10 7.83 -23.65
C ARG A 300 26.07 8.55 -24.59
N PRO A 301 27.30 8.04 -24.82
CA PRO A 301 28.22 8.60 -25.80
C PRO A 301 27.64 8.53 -27.22
N ALA A 302 27.92 9.54 -28.05
CA ALA A 302 27.45 9.59 -29.43
C ALA A 302 28.03 8.44 -30.28
N SER A 303 29.19 7.90 -29.92
CA SER A 303 29.87 6.78 -30.56
C SER A 303 29.39 5.40 -30.10
N HIS A 304 28.42 5.30 -29.23
CA HIS A 304 27.93 4.01 -28.71
C HIS A 304 27.28 3.19 -29.83
N PRO A 305 27.53 1.85 -29.93
CA PRO A 305 27.00 1.00 -31.00
C PRO A 305 25.50 1.12 -31.25
N ASN A 306 24.71 1.27 -30.18
CA ASN A 306 23.26 1.48 -30.29
C ASN A 306 22.86 2.80 -30.99
N ASN A 307 23.75 3.80 -31.07
CA ASN A 307 23.52 5.03 -31.83
C ASN A 307 23.86 4.83 -33.34
N GLN A 308 24.79 3.93 -33.68
CA GLN A 308 25.20 3.69 -35.05
C GLN A 308 24.26 2.75 -35.82
N GLN A 309 23.59 1.81 -35.14
CA GLN A 309 22.67 0.87 -35.80
C GLN A 309 21.34 1.53 -36.22
N LYS A 310 21.09 2.78 -35.84
CA LYS A 310 19.86 3.55 -36.20
C LYS A 310 19.95 4.29 -37.52
N THR A 311 21.05 4.16 -38.29
CA THR A 311 21.21 4.83 -39.60
C THR A 311 20.35 4.22 -40.72
N ALA A 312 19.67 3.10 -40.49
CA ALA A 312 18.77 2.49 -41.48
C ALA A 312 17.32 3.05 -41.46
N THR A 313 16.94 3.83 -40.43
CA THR A 313 15.63 4.49 -40.38
C THR A 313 15.79 5.91 -39.81
N PRO A 314 15.60 6.97 -40.63
CA PRO A 314 15.91 8.36 -40.25
C PRO A 314 15.08 8.96 -39.07
N HIS A 315 14.05 8.28 -38.62
CA HIS A 315 13.09 8.85 -37.68
C HIS A 315 13.32 8.53 -36.18
N LEU A 316 14.36 7.78 -35.81
CA LEU A 316 14.58 7.30 -34.44
C LEU A 316 15.98 7.52 -33.86
N ALA A 317 16.81 8.36 -34.46
CA ALA A 317 18.09 8.73 -33.87
C ALA A 317 17.84 9.71 -32.71
N VAL A 318 17.76 9.21 -31.46
CA VAL A 318 17.79 10.08 -30.27
C VAL A 318 19.20 10.68 -30.19
N ILE A 319 19.33 11.95 -30.56
CA ILE A 319 20.58 12.69 -30.36
C ILE A 319 20.72 12.90 -28.85
N PRO A 320 21.82 12.44 -28.21
CA PRO A 320 22.05 12.67 -26.79
C PRO A 320 21.97 14.17 -26.49
N ARG A 321 21.02 14.55 -25.65
CA ARG A 321 20.80 15.95 -25.24
C ARG A 321 21.25 16.12 -23.81
N ALA A 322 22.05 17.15 -23.52
CA ALA A 322 22.41 17.47 -22.15
C ALA A 322 21.15 17.84 -21.34
N PRO A 323 21.04 17.40 -20.08
CA PRO A 323 19.95 17.79 -19.18
C PRO A 323 19.84 19.31 -19.07
N ASP A 324 18.65 19.80 -19.32
CA ASP A 324 18.27 21.22 -19.24
C ASP A 324 17.25 21.45 -18.11
N GLY A 325 16.76 22.69 -17.97
CA GLY A 325 15.74 23.00 -16.97
C GLY A 325 14.46 22.17 -17.12
N LEU A 326 14.09 21.79 -18.34
CA LEU A 326 12.93 20.93 -18.62
C LEU A 326 13.16 19.49 -18.14
N PHE A 327 14.38 18.97 -18.29
CA PHE A 327 14.75 17.65 -17.76
C PHE A 327 14.49 17.59 -16.25
N TRP A 328 15.00 18.56 -15.50
CA TRP A 328 14.85 18.58 -14.05
C TRP A 328 13.41 18.74 -13.60
N GLN A 329 12.62 19.55 -14.31
CA GLN A 329 11.20 19.72 -14.01
C GLN A 329 10.41 18.41 -14.26
N ARG A 330 10.67 17.73 -15.36
CA ARG A 330 10.04 16.44 -15.69
C ARG A 330 10.47 15.35 -14.71
N LEU A 331 11.76 15.30 -14.36
CA LEU A 331 12.29 14.36 -13.38
C LEU A 331 11.64 14.55 -12.01
N ALA A 332 11.47 15.79 -11.56
CA ALA A 332 10.75 16.06 -10.32
C ALA A 332 9.29 15.57 -10.38
N GLY A 333 8.64 15.65 -11.53
CA GLY A 333 7.29 15.10 -11.76
C GLY A 333 7.23 13.56 -11.75
N CYS A 334 8.36 12.88 -11.94
CA CYS A 334 8.44 11.42 -11.88
C CYS A 334 8.57 10.89 -10.44
N LEU A 335 8.75 11.75 -9.43
CA LEU A 335 8.99 11.39 -8.04
C LEU A 335 7.91 12.01 -7.16
N ARG A 336 7.25 11.19 -6.34
CA ARG A 336 6.32 11.68 -5.32
C ARG A 336 6.97 11.65 -3.96
N LEU A 337 7.19 12.84 -3.40
CA LEU A 337 7.74 13.05 -2.06
C LEU A 337 6.66 13.59 -1.14
N GLU A 338 6.52 13.02 0.06
CA GLU A 338 5.56 13.46 1.07
C GLU A 338 6.19 13.57 2.45
N GLN A 339 5.64 14.43 3.30
CA GLN A 339 6.12 14.63 4.68
C GLN A 339 5.85 13.42 5.59
N ARG A 340 4.89 12.56 5.23
CA ARG A 340 4.53 11.37 6.00
C ARG A 340 4.85 10.13 5.19
N LEU A 341 5.37 9.11 5.85
CA LEU A 341 5.52 7.80 5.25
C LEU A 341 4.12 7.23 5.01
N ALA A 342 3.69 7.17 3.75
CA ALA A 342 2.50 6.44 3.33
C ALA A 342 2.95 5.11 2.70
N HIS A 343 2.09 4.15 2.62
CA HIS A 343 2.47 2.75 2.59
C HIS A 343 2.00 1.96 1.38
N SER A 344 1.50 2.56 0.36
CA SER A 344 1.02 1.77 -0.78
C SER A 344 2.23 1.10 -1.46
N ASN A 345 2.25 -0.22 -1.50
CA ASN A 345 3.19 -1.05 -2.24
C ASN A 345 4.64 -1.12 -1.72
N ASP A 346 4.91 -0.71 -0.46
CA ASP A 346 6.24 -0.87 0.15
C ASP A 346 6.27 -2.11 1.05
N ILE A 347 7.09 -3.11 0.66
CA ILE A 347 7.29 -4.35 1.44
C ILE A 347 7.92 -4.04 2.79
N ALA A 348 8.94 -3.16 2.82
CA ALA A 348 9.64 -2.82 4.06
C ALA A 348 8.71 -2.12 5.06
N TYR A 349 7.79 -1.30 4.57
CA TYR A 349 6.76 -0.67 5.41
C TYR A 349 5.82 -1.71 6.03
N SER A 350 5.32 -2.65 5.23
CA SER A 350 4.38 -3.70 5.71
C SER A 350 5.06 -4.64 6.72
N LEU A 351 6.31 -5.06 6.47
CA LEU A 351 7.10 -5.83 7.44
C LEU A 351 7.37 -4.99 8.71
N GLY A 352 7.68 -3.70 8.54
CA GLY A 352 7.92 -2.76 9.64
C GLY A 352 6.72 -2.57 10.57
N GLN A 353 5.48 -2.72 10.09
CA GLN A 353 4.29 -2.70 10.95
C GLN A 353 4.30 -3.85 11.97
N MET A 354 4.56 -5.09 11.52
CA MET A 354 4.65 -6.24 12.43
C MET A 354 5.86 -6.13 13.36
N THR A 355 6.97 -5.59 12.87
CA THR A 355 8.16 -5.33 13.69
C THR A 355 7.87 -4.32 14.80
N GLU A 356 7.16 -3.22 14.49
CA GLU A 356 6.76 -2.21 15.48
C GLU A 356 5.85 -2.78 16.56
N ILE A 357 4.89 -3.66 16.20
CA ILE A 357 4.05 -4.37 17.17
C ILE A 357 4.92 -5.22 18.10
N ALA A 358 5.86 -6.01 17.56
CA ALA A 358 6.73 -6.87 18.36
C ALA A 358 7.63 -6.06 19.31
N VAL A 359 8.24 -5.00 18.83
CA VAL A 359 9.10 -4.11 19.63
C VAL A 359 8.31 -3.46 20.76
N ARG A 360 7.07 -3.02 20.50
CA ARG A 360 6.20 -2.46 21.54
C ARG A 360 5.77 -3.51 22.56
N ALA A 361 5.42 -4.70 22.08
CA ALA A 361 5.07 -5.84 22.97
C ALA A 361 6.23 -6.18 23.93
N LEU A 362 7.47 -6.05 23.47
CA LEU A 362 8.69 -6.27 24.26
C LEU A 362 9.10 -5.08 25.14
N SER A 363 8.38 -3.95 25.05
CA SER A 363 8.71 -2.80 25.90
C SER A 363 8.45 -3.11 27.37
N PRO A 364 9.26 -2.57 28.32
CA PRO A 364 9.11 -2.88 29.74
C PRO A 364 7.74 -2.60 30.33
N GLY A 365 6.96 -1.68 29.72
CA GLY A 365 5.62 -1.31 30.19
C GLY A 365 4.51 -2.28 29.72
N ILE A 366 4.75 -3.05 28.65
CA ILE A 366 3.77 -4.02 28.11
C ILE A 366 4.20 -5.45 28.45
N ASN A 367 5.45 -5.81 28.16
CA ASN A 367 6.07 -7.10 28.46
C ASN A 367 5.23 -8.32 28.02
N ASP A 368 4.86 -8.36 26.74
CA ASP A 368 4.12 -9.46 26.10
C ASP A 368 4.97 -10.18 25.03
N PRO A 369 5.85 -11.10 25.44
CA PRO A 369 6.69 -11.84 24.50
C PRO A 369 5.89 -12.76 23.57
N LYS A 370 4.67 -13.19 23.95
CA LYS A 370 3.82 -14.03 23.10
C LYS A 370 3.38 -13.29 21.83
N THR A 371 2.97 -12.05 21.96
CA THR A 371 2.65 -11.19 20.80
C THR A 371 3.88 -10.96 19.93
N ALA A 372 5.07 -10.80 20.52
CA ALA A 372 6.31 -10.69 19.75
C ALA A 372 6.63 -11.99 18.97
N VAL A 373 6.43 -13.17 19.58
CA VAL A 373 6.57 -14.47 18.90
C VAL A 373 5.60 -14.61 17.74
N ASN A 374 4.34 -14.21 17.90
CA ASN A 374 3.36 -14.21 16.80
C ASN A 374 3.81 -13.32 15.63
N CYS A 375 4.40 -12.15 15.93
CA CYS A 375 4.97 -11.27 14.89
C CYS A 375 6.16 -11.95 14.18
N VAL A 376 7.08 -12.60 14.93
CA VAL A 376 8.21 -13.35 14.36
C VAL A 376 7.72 -14.44 13.41
N GLN A 377 6.69 -15.21 13.78
CA GLN A 377 6.10 -16.25 12.94
C GLN A 377 5.48 -15.69 11.66
N SER A 378 4.73 -14.60 11.76
CA SER A 378 4.11 -13.94 10.61
C SER A 378 5.15 -13.33 9.67
N LEU A 379 6.19 -12.68 10.20
CA LEU A 379 7.33 -12.17 9.44
C LEU A 379 8.08 -13.31 8.74
N THR A 380 8.30 -14.43 9.43
CA THR A 380 8.94 -15.63 8.86
C THR A 380 8.15 -16.15 7.67
N SER A 381 6.83 -16.18 7.75
CA SER A 381 5.96 -16.60 6.64
C SER A 381 6.10 -15.67 5.43
N CYS A 382 6.08 -14.35 5.63
CA CYS A 382 6.27 -13.36 4.57
C CYS A 382 7.66 -13.49 3.91
N LEU A 383 8.71 -13.56 4.72
CA LEU A 383 10.10 -13.72 4.24
C LEU A 383 10.31 -15.03 3.50
N SER A 384 9.66 -16.13 3.95
CA SER A 384 9.70 -17.44 3.28
C SER A 384 9.11 -17.37 1.87
N ILE A 385 7.97 -16.68 1.70
CA ILE A 385 7.37 -16.44 0.38
C ILE A 385 8.32 -15.63 -0.50
N MET A 386 8.90 -14.56 0.04
CA MET A 386 9.84 -13.69 -0.69
C MET A 386 11.09 -14.45 -1.13
N MET A 387 11.67 -15.28 -0.25
CA MET A 387 12.90 -16.03 -0.55
C MET A 387 12.72 -17.04 -1.69
N ARG A 388 11.53 -17.59 -1.87
CA ARG A 388 11.21 -18.54 -2.95
C ARG A 388 10.98 -17.88 -4.29
N ARG A 389 10.70 -16.56 -4.29
CA ARG A 389 10.40 -15.79 -5.49
C ARG A 389 11.65 -15.13 -6.07
N GLN A 390 11.56 -14.66 -7.31
CA GLN A 390 12.62 -13.85 -7.89
C GLN A 390 12.45 -12.39 -7.52
N PRO A 391 13.53 -11.72 -7.06
CA PRO A 391 13.51 -10.29 -6.91
C PRO A 391 13.27 -9.62 -8.27
N PRO A 392 12.63 -8.44 -8.30
CA PRO A 392 12.48 -7.67 -9.52
C PRO A 392 13.84 -7.36 -10.13
N SER A 393 13.90 -7.18 -11.46
CA SER A 393 15.13 -6.74 -12.11
C SER A 393 15.44 -5.29 -11.73
N PRO A 394 16.68 -4.96 -11.35
CA PRO A 394 17.08 -3.58 -11.18
C PRO A 394 17.17 -2.82 -12.51
N TYR A 395 17.22 -3.53 -13.64
CA TYR A 395 17.42 -2.98 -14.98
C TYR A 395 16.09 -2.92 -15.72
N HIS A 396 15.74 -1.74 -16.19
CA HIS A 396 14.54 -1.50 -16.98
C HIS A 396 14.91 -1.05 -18.38
N PHE A 397 14.39 -1.76 -19.38
CA PHE A 397 14.72 -1.57 -20.78
C PHE A 397 13.54 -0.97 -21.53
N HIS A 398 13.86 -0.16 -22.52
CA HIS A 398 12.91 0.27 -23.52
C HIS A 398 13.05 -0.55 -24.79
N ILE A 399 11.93 -0.97 -25.35
CA ILE A 399 11.85 -1.62 -26.65
C ILE A 399 11.30 -0.59 -27.65
N PRO A 400 12.10 -0.08 -28.62
CA PRO A 400 11.60 0.86 -29.61
C PRO A 400 10.43 0.26 -30.39
N GLN A 401 9.30 0.95 -30.44
CA GLN A 401 8.17 0.56 -31.28
C GLN A 401 8.52 0.83 -32.74
N SER A 402 8.59 -0.19 -33.58
CA SER A 402 8.62 0.02 -35.03
C SER A 402 7.19 0.22 -35.51
N GLU A 403 6.89 1.38 -36.06
CA GLU A 403 5.67 1.63 -36.84
C GLU A 403 5.76 0.89 -38.20
N THR A 404 5.67 -0.42 -38.20
CA THR A 404 5.46 -1.18 -39.45
C THR A 404 4.18 -1.99 -39.29
N ASN A 405 3.12 -1.49 -39.92
CA ASN A 405 1.87 -2.19 -40.23
C ASN A 405 2.05 -3.27 -41.30
N ASP A 406 3.19 -3.96 -41.35
CA ASP A 406 3.38 -5.07 -42.26
C ASP A 406 3.11 -6.40 -41.57
N SER A 407 1.90 -6.87 -41.82
CA SER A 407 1.35 -8.17 -41.42
C SER A 407 1.89 -9.32 -42.29
N SER A 408 3.18 -9.38 -42.56
CA SER A 408 3.80 -10.56 -43.18
C SER A 408 4.49 -11.44 -42.14
N GLU A 409 3.85 -12.51 -41.83
CA GLU A 409 4.17 -13.56 -40.84
C GLU A 409 5.50 -14.28 -41.03
N ASN A 410 6.35 -13.88 -41.95
CA ASN A 410 7.53 -14.63 -42.38
C ASN A 410 8.85 -13.88 -42.42
N THR A 411 8.98 -12.75 -41.74
CA THR A 411 10.29 -12.11 -41.64
C THR A 411 10.88 -12.36 -40.27
N ILE A 412 11.80 -13.32 -40.20
CA ILE A 412 12.92 -13.50 -39.25
C ILE A 412 12.81 -12.56 -38.05
N LYS A 413 12.58 -13.12 -36.86
CA LYS A 413 12.74 -12.49 -35.56
C LYS A 413 13.95 -11.54 -35.58
N GLN A 414 13.78 -10.31 -36.05
CA GLN A 414 14.74 -9.26 -35.75
C GLN A 414 14.71 -9.09 -34.24
N LYS A 415 15.77 -9.56 -33.58
CA LYS A 415 16.05 -9.34 -32.16
C LYS A 415 15.92 -7.85 -31.94
N ARG A 416 14.76 -7.39 -31.42
CA ARG A 416 14.54 -5.97 -31.06
C ARG A 416 15.52 -5.67 -29.94
N LEU A 417 16.53 -4.85 -30.22
CA LEU A 417 17.50 -4.43 -29.23
C LEU A 417 16.80 -3.62 -28.14
N ALA A 418 16.65 -4.22 -26.98
CA ALA A 418 16.17 -3.52 -25.78
C ALA A 418 17.27 -2.58 -25.27
N ILE A 419 16.95 -1.31 -25.10
CA ILE A 419 17.91 -0.26 -24.69
C ILE A 419 17.73 -0.02 -23.20
N LEU A 420 18.82 -0.11 -22.41
CA LEU A 420 18.80 0.21 -20.98
C LEU A 420 18.41 1.69 -20.79
N ALA A 421 17.40 1.95 -19.98
CA ALA A 421 16.86 3.29 -19.73
C ALA A 421 16.91 3.68 -18.24
N LEU A 422 16.63 2.72 -17.33
CA LEU A 422 16.54 3.00 -15.92
C LEU A 422 17.16 1.87 -15.09
N VAL A 423 17.91 2.22 -14.05
CA VAL A 423 18.43 1.29 -13.05
C VAL A 423 17.90 1.70 -11.69
N THR A 424 17.22 0.77 -11.02
CA THR A 424 16.66 0.97 -9.67
C THR A 424 17.46 0.20 -8.64
N HIS A 425 17.50 0.69 -7.41
CA HIS A 425 18.07 -0.07 -6.30
C HIS A 425 17.04 -1.08 -5.80
N ILE A 426 17.43 -2.36 -5.67
CA ILE A 426 16.59 -3.42 -5.12
C ILE A 426 17.19 -3.87 -3.80
N PRO A 427 16.45 -3.75 -2.67
CA PRO A 427 16.92 -4.25 -1.38
C PRO A 427 17.15 -5.77 -1.42
N LYS A 428 18.20 -6.21 -0.75
CA LYS A 428 18.50 -7.65 -0.61
C LYS A 428 17.63 -8.26 0.48
N ILE A 429 17.48 -9.59 0.47
CA ILE A 429 16.76 -10.32 1.52
C ILE A 429 17.38 -10.07 2.91
N SER A 430 18.70 -9.89 2.98
CA SER A 430 19.41 -9.51 4.20
C SER A 430 18.92 -8.21 4.82
N ASP A 431 18.57 -7.23 3.97
CA ASP A 431 18.11 -5.92 4.42
C ASP A 431 16.71 -6.05 5.06
N PHE A 432 15.83 -6.85 4.44
CA PHE A 432 14.49 -7.14 4.99
C PHE A 432 14.56 -7.93 6.29
N ILE A 433 15.45 -8.95 6.40
CA ILE A 433 15.66 -9.70 7.64
C ILE A 433 16.18 -8.76 8.73
N ASN A 434 17.15 -7.90 8.43
CA ASN A 434 17.74 -6.99 9.41
C ASN A 434 16.75 -5.94 9.94
N VAL A 435 15.92 -5.33 9.06
CA VAL A 435 14.92 -4.32 9.47
C VAL A 435 13.69 -4.93 10.13
N SER A 436 13.52 -6.24 10.10
CA SER A 436 12.42 -6.95 10.72
C SER A 436 12.89 -7.84 11.88
N LEU A 437 13.28 -9.08 11.61
CA LEU A 437 13.72 -10.03 12.65
C LEU A 437 14.95 -9.56 13.42
N GLY A 438 15.91 -8.90 12.74
CA GLY A 438 17.10 -8.32 13.37
C GLY A 438 16.77 -7.17 14.32
N GLU A 439 15.73 -6.36 14.02
CA GLU A 439 15.27 -5.33 14.95
C GLU A 439 14.61 -5.95 16.19
N ILE A 440 13.72 -6.93 16.00
CA ILE A 440 13.10 -7.67 17.12
C ILE A 440 14.17 -8.28 18.01
N ARG A 441 15.22 -8.92 17.46
CA ARG A 441 16.34 -9.48 18.20
C ARG A 441 17.00 -8.48 19.14
N ARG A 442 17.19 -7.22 18.70
CA ARG A 442 17.80 -6.17 19.52
C ARG A 442 16.98 -5.83 20.76
N TYR A 443 15.65 -5.85 20.66
CA TYR A 443 14.75 -5.59 21.79
C TYR A 443 14.48 -6.83 22.63
N ALA A 444 14.60 -8.01 22.05
CA ALA A 444 14.38 -9.31 22.72
C ALA A 444 15.64 -9.91 23.35
N ALA A 445 16.76 -9.17 23.43
CA ALA A 445 18.06 -9.72 23.80
C ALA A 445 18.08 -10.42 25.17
N ALA A 446 17.21 -10.02 26.10
CA ALA A 446 17.05 -10.63 27.42
C ALA A 446 15.84 -11.61 27.51
N ASP A 447 15.12 -11.87 26.43
CA ASP A 447 13.94 -12.75 26.40
C ASP A 447 14.23 -14.05 25.65
N LEU A 448 14.41 -15.13 26.42
CA LEU A 448 14.72 -16.44 25.85
C LEU A 448 13.63 -16.99 24.92
N MET A 449 12.34 -16.72 25.20
CA MET A 449 11.22 -17.21 24.37
C MET A 449 11.31 -16.63 22.96
N VAL A 450 11.54 -15.32 22.87
CA VAL A 450 11.63 -14.63 21.58
C VAL A 450 12.92 -14.97 20.86
N LEU A 451 14.06 -15.12 21.56
CA LEU A 451 15.32 -15.56 20.96
C LEU A 451 15.20 -16.97 20.37
N LYS A 452 14.54 -17.89 21.07
CA LYS A 452 14.24 -19.24 20.55
C LYS A 452 13.33 -19.18 19.31
N ALA A 453 12.31 -18.33 19.32
CA ALA A 453 11.43 -18.15 18.16
C ALA A 453 12.19 -17.59 16.94
N LEU A 454 13.13 -16.67 17.15
CA LEU A 454 14.01 -16.16 16.10
C LEU A 454 14.96 -17.24 15.56
N CYS A 455 15.53 -18.08 16.43
CA CYS A 455 16.33 -19.22 16.01
C CYS A 455 15.50 -20.19 15.13
N GLN A 456 14.29 -20.52 15.55
CA GLN A 456 13.35 -21.34 14.79
C GLN A 456 12.95 -20.71 13.46
N ALA A 457 12.83 -19.38 13.42
CA ALA A 457 12.59 -18.63 12.18
C ALA A 457 13.73 -18.85 11.17
N MET A 458 15.00 -18.85 11.60
CA MET A 458 16.14 -19.13 10.71
C MET A 458 16.08 -20.54 10.14
N VAL A 459 15.70 -21.53 10.95
CA VAL A 459 15.49 -22.91 10.50
C VAL A 459 14.35 -22.98 9.46
N SER A 460 13.24 -22.31 9.74
CA SER A 460 12.08 -22.30 8.84
C SER A 460 12.39 -21.62 7.50
N LEU A 461 13.14 -20.51 7.52
CA LEU A 461 13.58 -19.80 6.32
C LEU A 461 14.57 -20.64 5.49
N ASN A 462 15.34 -21.54 6.10
CA ASN A 462 16.25 -22.42 5.37
C ASN A 462 15.51 -23.36 4.39
N TYR A 463 14.26 -23.76 4.67
CA TYR A 463 13.44 -24.52 3.72
C TYR A 463 13.03 -23.70 2.48
N ALA A 464 12.99 -22.38 2.60
CA ALA A 464 12.68 -21.47 1.50
C ALA A 464 13.92 -21.01 0.73
N ARG A 465 15.10 -21.33 1.21
CA ARG A 465 16.39 -20.93 0.65
C ARG A 465 16.58 -21.45 -0.78
N VAL A 466 17.13 -20.60 -1.61
CA VAL A 466 17.36 -20.87 -3.04
C VAL A 466 18.83 -20.80 -3.44
N ASN A 467 19.64 -20.02 -2.70
CA ASN A 467 21.04 -19.77 -3.04
C ASN A 467 21.93 -19.68 -1.79
N SER A 468 23.24 -19.69 -2.02
CA SER A 468 24.25 -19.62 -0.96
C SER A 468 24.31 -18.28 -0.25
N ALA A 469 23.95 -17.17 -0.92
CA ALA A 469 23.92 -15.85 -0.29
C ALA A 469 22.84 -15.78 0.80
N GLN A 470 21.67 -16.37 0.54
CA GLN A 470 20.61 -16.49 1.54
C GLN A 470 21.07 -17.38 2.72
N GLN A 471 21.80 -18.48 2.46
CA GLN A 471 22.36 -19.32 3.52
C GLN A 471 23.30 -18.53 4.43
N GLN A 472 24.21 -17.75 3.85
CA GLN A 472 25.14 -16.93 4.63
C GLN A 472 24.39 -15.89 5.48
N THR A 473 23.33 -15.30 4.96
CA THR A 473 22.48 -14.37 5.71
C THR A 473 21.84 -15.04 6.93
N LEU A 474 21.28 -16.24 6.76
CA LEU A 474 20.66 -16.99 7.87
C LEU A 474 21.69 -17.38 8.94
N LEU A 475 22.88 -17.85 8.53
CA LEU A 475 23.96 -18.18 9.45
C LEU A 475 24.48 -16.95 10.21
N HIS A 476 24.56 -15.81 9.54
CA HIS A 476 24.95 -14.56 10.17
C HIS A 476 23.93 -14.12 11.24
N GLU A 477 22.64 -14.12 10.91
CA GLU A 477 21.59 -13.76 11.87
C GLU A 477 21.53 -14.76 13.04
N LEU A 478 21.72 -16.06 12.79
CA LEU A 478 21.77 -17.05 13.83
C LEU A 478 22.92 -16.80 14.83
N HIS A 479 24.11 -16.44 14.32
CA HIS A 479 25.23 -16.03 15.16
C HIS A 479 24.92 -14.80 16.01
N LEU A 480 24.22 -13.81 15.44
CA LEU A 480 23.80 -12.62 16.18
C LEU A 480 22.74 -12.92 17.24
N ILE A 481 21.84 -13.89 17.00
CA ILE A 481 20.86 -14.35 17.99
C ILE A 481 21.58 -15.02 19.17
N GLN A 482 22.52 -15.91 18.90
CA GLN A 482 23.34 -16.58 19.94
C GLN A 482 24.07 -15.55 20.79
N ARG A 483 24.78 -14.61 20.14
CA ARG A 483 25.53 -13.55 20.83
C ARG A 483 24.63 -12.67 21.68
N ALA A 484 23.45 -12.31 21.19
CA ALA A 484 22.49 -11.50 21.95
C ALA A 484 22.07 -12.20 23.25
N GLY A 485 21.84 -13.51 23.22
CA GLY A 485 21.54 -14.30 24.42
C GLY A 485 22.72 -14.43 25.36
N GLU A 486 23.95 -14.73 24.86
CA GLU A 486 25.16 -14.82 25.66
C GLU A 486 25.48 -13.53 26.43
N GLU A 487 25.22 -12.37 25.81
CA GLU A 487 25.50 -11.05 26.40
C GLU A 487 24.40 -10.55 27.38
N ASN A 488 23.14 -11.04 27.27
CA ASN A 488 22.01 -10.40 27.96
C ASN A 488 21.14 -11.35 28.82
N LEU A 489 21.25 -12.69 28.70
CA LEU A 489 20.50 -13.60 29.55
C LEU A 489 21.15 -13.70 30.92
N ASN A 490 20.35 -13.64 31.99
CA ASN A 490 20.84 -13.58 33.37
C ASN A 490 21.28 -14.91 33.97
N TYR A 491 20.86 -16.04 33.37
CA TYR A 491 21.09 -17.37 33.91
C TYR A 491 21.84 -18.23 32.89
N GLN A 492 22.94 -18.88 33.34
CA GLN A 492 23.80 -19.71 32.48
C GLN A 492 23.05 -20.86 31.83
N GLU A 493 22.10 -21.49 32.52
CA GLU A 493 21.28 -22.58 31.98
C GLU A 493 20.45 -22.12 30.75
N LEU A 494 19.93 -20.89 30.78
CA LEU A 494 19.18 -20.33 29.64
C LEU A 494 20.09 -20.01 28.46
N VAL A 495 21.32 -19.56 28.73
CA VAL A 495 22.36 -19.36 27.71
C VAL A 495 22.72 -20.69 27.07
N ASP A 496 23.02 -21.73 27.87
CA ASP A 496 23.42 -23.02 27.38
C ASP A 496 22.33 -23.68 26.52
N ASP A 497 21.07 -23.54 26.91
CA ASP A 497 19.91 -24.00 26.17
C ASP A 497 19.77 -23.27 24.79
N LEU A 498 19.91 -21.96 24.77
CA LEU A 498 19.88 -21.17 23.53
C LEU A 498 21.06 -21.51 22.61
N VAL A 499 22.28 -21.65 23.18
CA VAL A 499 23.49 -22.00 22.41
C VAL A 499 23.34 -23.39 21.79
N ALA A 500 22.85 -24.38 22.55
CA ALA A 500 22.59 -25.72 22.03
C ALA A 500 21.60 -25.68 20.85
N MET A 501 20.53 -24.89 20.96
CA MET A 501 19.56 -24.72 19.90
C MET A 501 20.16 -24.03 18.67
N CYS A 502 20.98 -23.01 18.87
CA CYS A 502 21.65 -22.29 17.76
C CYS A 502 22.65 -23.21 17.03
N GLU A 503 23.41 -24.03 17.73
CA GLU A 503 24.33 -24.98 17.10
C GLU A 503 23.60 -26.08 16.32
N GLN A 504 22.47 -26.59 16.82
CA GLN A 504 21.61 -27.51 16.06
C GLN A 504 21.05 -26.86 14.79
N ALA A 505 20.55 -25.64 14.92
CA ALA A 505 20.04 -24.87 13.78
C ALA A 505 21.15 -24.61 12.74
N LYS A 506 22.35 -24.28 13.17
CA LYS A 506 23.53 -24.07 12.32
C LYS A 506 23.92 -25.33 11.55
N GLN A 507 23.98 -26.49 12.23
CA GLN A 507 24.23 -27.76 11.57
C GLN A 507 23.17 -28.07 10.52
N PHE A 508 21.89 -27.83 10.84
CA PHE A 508 20.79 -28.01 9.92
C PHE A 508 20.87 -27.07 8.70
N ILE A 509 21.24 -25.80 8.88
CA ILE A 509 21.39 -24.83 7.77
C ILE A 509 22.60 -25.22 6.90
N LEU A 510 23.65 -25.77 7.44
CA LEU A 510 24.86 -26.22 6.73
C LEU A 510 24.65 -27.54 5.98
N ASP A 511 23.73 -28.40 6.42
CA ASP A 511 23.45 -29.67 5.77
C ASP A 511 22.84 -29.44 4.37
N LYS A 512 23.48 -29.98 3.33
CA LYS A 512 23.03 -29.83 1.94
C LYS A 512 21.71 -30.56 1.67
N ASP A 513 21.46 -31.64 2.42
CA ASP A 513 20.26 -32.48 2.28
C ASP A 513 19.14 -32.09 3.27
N ALA A 514 19.35 -31.08 4.09
CA ALA A 514 18.42 -30.65 5.13
C ALA A 514 17.06 -30.16 4.61
N GLN A 515 17.00 -29.75 3.37
CA GLN A 515 15.72 -29.34 2.75
C GLN A 515 14.70 -30.50 2.66
N HIS A 516 15.18 -31.75 2.70
CA HIS A 516 14.36 -32.96 2.60
C HIS A 516 14.19 -33.67 3.94
N LYS A 517 14.93 -33.28 5.00
CA LYS A 517 14.84 -33.89 6.32
C LYS A 517 13.80 -33.18 7.18
N HIS A 518 12.86 -33.94 7.72
CA HIS A 518 11.92 -33.43 8.72
C HIS A 518 12.69 -33.03 9.98
N PHE A 519 12.63 -31.75 10.33
CA PHE A 519 13.21 -31.23 11.55
C PHE A 519 12.25 -31.53 12.72
N ASN A 520 12.56 -32.53 13.51
CA ASN A 520 11.74 -32.99 14.66
C ASN A 520 11.65 -31.97 15.81
N TYR A 521 12.33 -30.83 15.71
CA TYR A 521 12.40 -29.83 16.76
C TYR A 521 11.06 -29.11 17.00
N VAL A 522 10.20 -28.98 15.97
CA VAL A 522 8.88 -28.32 16.08
C VAL A 522 8.00 -29.04 17.11
N SER A 523 8.09 -30.38 17.21
CA SER A 523 7.30 -31.17 18.16
C SER A 523 7.75 -30.97 19.61
N ASN A 524 9.04 -30.78 19.85
CA ASN A 524 9.58 -30.60 21.20
C ASN A 524 9.30 -29.18 21.72
N PHE A 525 9.39 -28.15 20.87
CA PHE A 525 9.07 -26.76 21.24
C PHE A 525 7.60 -26.57 21.62
N GLU A 526 6.66 -27.19 20.89
CA GLU A 526 5.25 -27.21 21.29
C GLU A 526 5.00 -27.94 22.59
N ALA A 527 5.75 -29.04 22.85
CA ALA A 527 5.69 -29.80 24.09
C ALA A 527 6.22 -28.96 25.26
N ASP A 528 7.35 -28.28 25.09
CA ASP A 528 7.98 -27.44 26.11
C ASP A 528 7.11 -26.23 26.47
N ILE A 529 6.47 -25.58 25.47
CA ILE A 529 5.49 -24.49 25.72
C ILE A 529 4.28 -25.02 26.48
N ARG A 530 3.74 -26.20 26.13
CA ARG A 530 2.61 -26.80 26.85
C ARG A 530 3.00 -27.15 28.29
N GLN A 531 4.19 -27.68 28.51
CA GLN A 531 4.71 -28.01 29.83
C GLN A 531 4.96 -26.75 30.69
N ALA A 532 5.54 -25.68 30.09
CA ALA A 532 5.73 -24.38 30.76
C ALA A 532 4.40 -23.71 31.15
N LEU A 533 3.37 -23.82 30.28
CA LEU A 533 2.02 -23.30 30.58
C LEU A 533 1.31 -24.14 31.66
N GLN A 534 1.56 -25.44 31.75
CA GLN A 534 1.00 -26.29 32.80
C GLN A 534 1.67 -26.07 34.18
N THR A 535 2.96 -25.76 34.22
CA THR A 535 3.69 -25.43 35.45
C THR A 535 3.37 -24.02 35.99
N GLN A 536 2.87 -23.10 35.17
CA GLN A 536 2.38 -21.79 35.63
C GLN A 536 0.92 -21.81 36.13
N SER A 537 0.18 -22.90 35.85
CA SER A 537 -1.21 -23.07 36.30
C SER A 537 -1.36 -23.99 37.54
N SER A 538 -0.28 -24.56 38.03
CA SER A 538 -0.15 -25.27 39.32
C SER A 538 0.53 -24.37 40.35
#